data_e6a3c8807bd29b2aa0df05e54ae6a557
#
_entry.id   e6a3c8807bd29b2aa0df05e54ae6a557
#
_cell.length_a   1.000
_cell.length_b   1.000
_cell.length_c   1.000
_cell.angle_alpha   90.00
_cell.angle_beta   90.00
_cell.angle_gamma   90.00
#
_symmetry.space_group_name_H-M   'P 1'
#
loop_
_entity.id
_entity.type
_entity.pdbx_description
1 polymer ?
#
loop_
_entity_poly.entity_id
_entity_poly.type
_entity_poly.pdbx_seq_one_letter_code
_entity_poly.pdbx_strand_id
1 'polypeptide(L)'
;MIIFTRGNLVMKTVIIGDSCGDLPLDFIQEHQIPMVPYIFNFKEKDYLDDFGQSMPYKDFYDAVRKGEMPTTSQTNVHSITGFFRKYAGQNNTVIYLSFSSALSNTYNNAVMARDIVLKEYPSSDITVIDTRSASLGEGLLVYYAVKMLEQGMSKEEIVNWVEANKLKVNHWFTVEDLGHLKRGGRVSGAAAFIGTVLNIKPILHVNDQGSLIPIEKVRGRKKSIKVLADMLVENIVDPEKQVIAISHG
;
A
#
# COMPACT_ATOMS: atom_id res chain seq x y z
N MET A 1 42.98 29.11 17.25
CA MET A 1 42.78 28.44 15.96
C MET A 1 41.66 27.46 16.17
N ILE A 2 40.42 27.86 15.85
CA ILE A 2 39.22 27.03 16.02
C ILE A 2 39.06 26.23 14.73
N ILE A 3 39.31 24.91 14.83
CA ILE A 3 39.12 23.98 13.71
C ILE A 3 37.64 23.64 13.69
N PHE A 4 36.88 24.24 12.76
CA PHE A 4 35.55 23.74 12.39
C PHE A 4 35.73 22.47 11.58
N THR A 5 35.61 21.31 12.19
CA THR A 5 35.30 20.08 11.45
C THR A 5 33.91 20.22 10.86
N ARG A 6 33.84 20.38 9.53
CA ARG A 6 32.57 20.15 8.79
C ARG A 6 32.22 18.69 9.05
N GLY A 7 31.30 18.47 10.00
CA GLY A 7 30.59 17.21 10.09
C GLY A 7 29.84 17.05 8.77
N ASN A 8 30.20 16.04 7.98
CA ASN A 8 29.37 15.60 6.87
C ASN A 8 28.01 15.26 7.48
N LEU A 9 26.99 16.09 7.23
CA LEU A 9 25.62 15.70 7.48
C LEU A 9 25.36 14.48 6.57
N VAL A 10 25.38 13.31 7.15
CA VAL A 10 25.00 12.08 6.45
C VAL A 10 23.50 12.20 6.20
N MET A 11 23.12 12.40 4.95
CA MET A 11 21.70 12.39 4.55
C MET A 11 21.12 11.02 4.89
N LYS A 12 20.08 11.00 5.72
CA LYS A 12 19.40 9.76 6.08
C LYS A 12 18.32 9.47 5.04
N THR A 13 18.31 8.26 4.51
CA THR A 13 17.20 7.79 3.67
C THR A 13 16.00 7.42 4.54
N VAL A 14 14.82 7.88 4.15
CA VAL A 14 13.54 7.59 4.81
C VAL A 14 12.64 6.87 3.83
N ILE A 15 12.21 5.66 4.18
CA ILE A 15 11.18 4.92 3.45
C ILE A 15 9.82 5.34 4.00
N ILE A 16 8.91 5.70 3.12
CA ILE A 16 7.53 6.09 3.44
C ILE A 16 6.58 5.15 2.69
N GLY A 17 5.56 4.63 3.37
CA GLY A 17 4.48 3.84 2.78
C GLY A 17 3.12 4.49 2.98
N ASP A 18 2.07 3.85 2.48
CA ASP A 18 0.67 4.21 2.72
C ASP A 18 0.04 3.30 3.78
N SER A 19 -0.98 3.79 4.49
CA SER A 19 -1.76 2.94 5.39
C SER A 19 -2.46 1.78 4.65
N CYS A 20 -2.72 1.94 3.35
CA CYS A 20 -3.25 0.89 2.48
C CYS A 20 -2.29 -0.29 2.23
N GLY A 21 -1.04 -0.20 2.69
CA GLY A 21 -0.05 -1.29 2.61
C GLY A 21 -0.27 -2.42 3.61
N ASP A 22 -1.23 -2.26 4.55
CA ASP A 22 -1.66 -3.27 5.54
C ASP A 22 -0.53 -3.92 6.35
N LEU A 23 0.62 -3.23 6.49
CA LEU A 23 1.72 -3.71 7.31
C LEU A 23 1.29 -3.81 8.77
N PRO A 24 1.77 -4.82 9.51
CA PRO A 24 1.52 -4.93 10.95
C PRO A 24 2.01 -3.68 11.70
N LEU A 25 1.20 -3.19 12.65
CA LEU A 25 1.51 -1.98 13.40
C LEU A 25 2.81 -2.09 14.20
N ASP A 26 3.10 -3.27 14.76
CA ASP A 26 4.34 -3.56 15.47
C ASP A 26 5.56 -3.43 14.54
N PHE A 27 5.49 -3.94 13.32
CA PHE A 27 6.55 -3.76 12.32
C PHE A 27 6.75 -2.28 11.97
N ILE A 28 5.67 -1.53 11.74
CA ILE A 28 5.73 -0.09 11.45
C ILE A 28 6.40 0.67 12.60
N GLN A 29 6.06 0.36 13.84
CA GLN A 29 6.59 1.01 15.03
C GLN A 29 8.06 0.63 15.30
N GLU A 30 8.40 -0.65 15.19
CA GLU A 30 9.77 -1.14 15.38
C GLU A 30 10.76 -0.49 14.41
N HIS A 31 10.37 -0.40 13.14
CA HIS A 31 11.21 0.20 12.08
C HIS A 31 10.97 1.69 11.87
N GLN A 32 10.11 2.33 12.68
CA GLN A 32 9.79 3.76 12.63
C GLN A 32 9.41 4.22 11.21
N ILE A 33 8.59 3.43 10.51
CA ILE A 33 8.21 3.70 9.12
C ILE A 33 7.12 4.79 9.11
N PRO A 34 7.37 5.95 8.49
CA PRO A 34 6.32 6.93 8.29
C PRO A 34 5.27 6.41 7.31
N MET A 35 4.00 6.45 7.69
CA MET A 35 2.89 6.01 6.86
C MET A 35 1.99 7.20 6.53
N VAL A 36 1.70 7.39 5.23
CA VAL A 36 0.71 8.39 4.78
C VAL A 36 -0.68 7.82 5.06
N PRO A 37 -1.46 8.42 5.97
CA PRO A 37 -2.76 7.89 6.31
C PRO A 37 -3.79 8.20 5.22
N TYR A 38 -4.59 7.21 4.87
CA TYR A 38 -5.81 7.42 4.11
C TYR A 38 -6.95 7.85 5.03
N ILE A 39 -8.00 8.41 4.44
CA ILE A 39 -9.20 8.80 5.18
C ILE A 39 -10.35 7.88 4.76
N PHE A 40 -11.07 7.36 5.73
CA PHE A 40 -12.34 6.69 5.49
C PHE A 40 -13.46 7.38 6.25
N ASN A 41 -14.62 7.51 5.58
CA ASN A 41 -15.84 7.98 6.21
C ASN A 41 -16.64 6.77 6.70
N PHE A 42 -17.02 6.80 7.96
CA PHE A 42 -17.81 5.78 8.60
C PHE A 42 -18.86 6.44 9.50
N LYS A 43 -20.14 6.18 9.21
CA LYS A 43 -21.27 6.79 9.93
C LYS A 43 -21.17 8.33 9.99
N GLU A 44 -20.97 8.93 8.82
CA GLU A 44 -20.87 10.40 8.65
C GLU A 44 -19.69 11.06 9.38
N LYS A 45 -18.74 10.26 9.88
CA LYS A 45 -17.54 10.74 10.52
C LYS A 45 -16.30 10.29 9.78
N ASP A 46 -15.34 11.20 9.60
CA ASP A 46 -14.05 10.90 8.99
C ASP A 46 -13.08 10.35 10.04
N TYR A 47 -12.38 9.29 9.66
CA TYR A 47 -11.31 8.67 10.42
C TYR A 47 -10.06 8.59 9.56
N LEU A 48 -8.90 8.75 10.21
CA LEU A 48 -7.65 8.35 9.59
C LEU A 48 -7.51 6.83 9.70
N ASP A 49 -6.99 6.22 8.65
CA ASP A 49 -6.56 4.83 8.71
C ASP A 49 -5.24 4.76 9.49
N ASP A 50 -5.35 4.47 10.76
CA ASP A 50 -4.28 4.45 11.76
C ASP A 50 -4.00 3.04 12.30
N PHE A 51 -4.25 2.04 11.46
CA PHE A 51 -4.01 0.62 11.78
C PHE A 51 -4.86 0.13 12.97
N GLY A 52 -6.12 0.57 13.01
CA GLY A 52 -7.09 0.11 14.00
C GLY A 52 -7.00 0.76 15.38
N GLN A 53 -6.17 1.81 15.56
CA GLN A 53 -6.00 2.46 16.85
C GLN A 53 -7.22 3.33 17.22
N SER A 54 -7.76 4.13 16.29
CA SER A 54 -8.96 4.94 16.51
C SER A 54 -10.27 4.17 16.28
N MET A 55 -10.23 3.12 15.47
CA MET A 55 -11.36 2.22 15.21
C MET A 55 -10.84 0.78 15.12
N PRO A 56 -11.11 -0.06 16.14
CA PRO A 56 -10.70 -1.47 16.11
C PRO A 56 -11.26 -2.19 14.88
N TYR A 57 -10.43 -3.00 14.22
CA TYR A 57 -10.84 -3.75 13.02
C TYR A 57 -12.09 -4.59 13.22
N LYS A 58 -12.22 -5.22 14.41
CA LYS A 58 -13.40 -6.00 14.75
C LYS A 58 -14.68 -5.16 14.69
N ASP A 59 -14.66 -3.95 15.25
CA ASP A 59 -15.85 -3.08 15.30
C ASP A 59 -16.21 -2.58 13.89
N PHE A 60 -15.20 -2.25 13.08
CA PHE A 60 -15.36 -1.86 11.69
C PHE A 60 -16.00 -2.99 10.88
N TYR A 61 -15.42 -4.19 10.87
CA TYR A 61 -15.93 -5.30 10.07
C TYR A 61 -17.26 -5.85 10.58
N ASP A 62 -17.51 -5.83 11.89
CA ASP A 62 -18.83 -6.21 12.45
C ASP A 62 -19.92 -5.26 11.99
N ALA A 63 -19.64 -3.98 11.87
CA ALA A 63 -20.59 -3.01 11.35
C ALA A 63 -20.81 -3.17 9.82
N VAL A 64 -19.74 -3.40 9.06
CA VAL A 64 -19.85 -3.70 7.62
C VAL A 64 -20.70 -4.95 7.38
N ARG A 65 -20.54 -6.02 8.18
CA ARG A 65 -21.37 -7.22 8.12
C ARG A 65 -22.84 -6.95 8.44
N LYS A 66 -23.12 -5.91 9.24
CA LYS A 66 -24.48 -5.44 9.55
C LYS A 66 -25.06 -4.49 8.50
N GLY A 67 -24.31 -4.20 7.44
CA GLY A 67 -24.77 -3.39 6.31
C GLY A 67 -24.25 -1.96 6.28
N GLU A 68 -23.38 -1.56 7.20
CA GLU A 68 -22.74 -0.26 7.11
C GLU A 68 -21.85 -0.16 5.86
N MET A 69 -21.79 1.05 5.30
CA MET A 69 -21.18 1.30 3.99
C MET A 69 -20.10 2.37 4.11
N PRO A 70 -18.90 2.04 4.56
CA PRO A 70 -17.80 3.00 4.61
C PRO A 70 -17.38 3.43 3.19
N THR A 71 -16.95 4.67 3.06
CA THR A 71 -16.34 5.20 1.83
C THR A 71 -14.94 5.69 2.12
N THR A 72 -14.09 5.77 1.11
CA THR A 72 -12.70 6.19 1.25
C THR A 72 -12.40 7.41 0.39
N SER A 73 -11.44 8.22 0.82
CA SER A 73 -10.91 9.35 0.08
C SER A 73 -9.43 9.16 -0.23
N GLN A 74 -9.01 9.63 -1.41
CA GLN A 74 -7.59 9.76 -1.72
C GLN A 74 -6.94 10.80 -0.79
N THR A 75 -5.66 10.61 -0.44
CA THR A 75 -4.90 11.64 0.27
C THR A 75 -4.61 12.80 -0.67
N ASN A 76 -4.94 14.02 -0.23
CA ASN A 76 -4.83 15.21 -1.08
C ASN A 76 -3.39 15.78 -1.09
N VAL A 77 -3.11 16.65 -2.09
CA VAL A 77 -1.79 17.27 -2.29
C VAL A 77 -1.32 18.01 -1.05
N HIS A 78 -2.21 18.77 -0.38
CA HIS A 78 -1.85 19.56 0.80
C HIS A 78 -1.33 18.68 1.95
N SER A 79 -2.03 17.59 2.26
CA SER A 79 -1.65 16.65 3.32
C SER A 79 -0.30 15.99 3.01
N ILE A 80 -0.10 15.52 1.77
CA ILE A 80 1.16 14.88 1.36
C ILE A 80 2.31 15.90 1.34
N THR A 81 2.06 17.14 0.91
CA THR A 81 3.06 18.21 0.94
C THR A 81 3.54 18.47 2.38
N GLY A 82 2.62 18.57 3.35
CA GLY A 82 2.96 18.70 4.76
C GLY A 82 3.79 17.53 5.27
N PHE A 83 3.46 16.30 4.83
CA PHE A 83 4.19 15.09 5.17
C PHE A 83 5.61 15.11 4.60
N PHE A 84 5.78 15.42 3.32
CA PHE A 84 7.11 15.48 2.70
C PHE A 84 7.98 16.60 3.27
N ARG A 85 7.43 17.79 3.57
CA ARG A 85 8.17 18.89 4.21
C ARG A 85 8.81 18.48 5.53
N LYS A 86 8.10 17.65 6.33
CA LYS A 86 8.63 17.16 7.60
C LYS A 86 9.95 16.43 7.45
N TYR A 87 10.14 15.69 6.36
CA TYR A 87 11.35 14.90 6.13
C TYR A 87 12.37 15.65 5.26
N ALA A 88 11.92 16.33 4.21
CA ALA A 88 12.77 17.14 3.34
C ALA A 88 13.51 18.25 4.11
N GLY A 89 12.79 18.96 5.01
CA GLY A 89 13.37 20.02 5.84
C GLY A 89 14.47 19.56 6.81
N GLN A 90 14.65 18.23 6.97
CA GLN A 90 15.72 17.62 7.78
C GLN A 90 16.91 17.17 6.94
N ASN A 91 17.00 17.56 5.68
CA ASN A 91 17.99 17.09 4.70
C ASN A 91 17.99 15.57 4.52
N ASN A 92 16.84 14.93 4.62
CA ASN A 92 16.69 13.51 4.35
C ASN A 92 16.44 13.27 2.86
N THR A 93 16.91 12.12 2.40
CA THR A 93 16.48 11.51 1.15
C THR A 93 15.19 10.71 1.40
N VAL A 94 14.19 10.86 0.55
CA VAL A 94 12.88 10.23 0.74
C VAL A 94 12.57 9.27 -0.42
N ILE A 95 12.13 8.06 -0.09
CA ILE A 95 11.52 7.11 -1.02
C ILE A 95 10.09 6.89 -0.54
N TYR A 96 9.10 7.33 -1.32
CA TYR A 96 7.69 7.07 -1.04
C TYR A 96 7.16 5.98 -1.97
N LEU A 97 6.74 4.88 -1.38
CA LEU A 97 6.12 3.75 -2.04
C LEU A 97 4.61 3.92 -1.94
N SER A 98 3.97 4.32 -3.03
CA SER A 98 2.55 4.68 -3.04
C SER A 98 1.67 3.56 -3.54
N PHE A 99 0.48 3.47 -2.97
CA PHE A 99 -0.62 2.64 -3.44
C PHE A 99 -0.86 2.81 -4.95
N SER A 100 -1.34 1.77 -5.62
CA SER A 100 -1.54 1.76 -7.07
C SER A 100 -2.28 2.98 -7.60
N SER A 101 -1.71 3.64 -8.60
CA SER A 101 -2.32 4.77 -9.32
C SER A 101 -3.59 4.38 -10.07
N ALA A 102 -3.77 3.10 -10.38
CA ALA A 102 -5.01 2.59 -11.00
C ALA A 102 -6.18 2.50 -10.01
N LEU A 103 -5.92 2.55 -8.69
CA LEU A 103 -6.92 2.41 -7.63
C LEU A 103 -7.19 3.72 -6.89
N SER A 104 -6.19 4.61 -6.82
CA SER A 104 -6.29 5.90 -6.13
C SER A 104 -5.45 6.96 -6.84
N ASN A 105 -5.93 8.19 -6.87
CA ASN A 105 -5.14 9.31 -7.40
C ASN A 105 -4.07 9.83 -6.41
N THR A 106 -3.88 9.16 -5.27
CA THR A 106 -2.88 9.56 -4.26
C THR A 106 -1.47 9.63 -4.83
N TYR A 107 -1.09 8.67 -5.69
CA TYR A 107 0.20 8.71 -6.39
C TYR A 107 0.41 10.03 -7.17
N ASN A 108 -0.56 10.44 -8.00
CA ASN A 108 -0.44 11.69 -8.75
C ASN A 108 -0.39 12.91 -7.82
N ASN A 109 -1.16 12.90 -6.74
CA ASN A 109 -1.11 13.94 -5.72
C ASN A 109 0.25 13.98 -5.03
N ALA A 110 0.90 12.85 -4.82
CA ALA A 110 2.24 12.76 -4.25
C ALA A 110 3.32 13.28 -5.20
N VAL A 111 3.21 13.01 -6.50
CA VAL A 111 4.09 13.61 -7.52
C VAL A 111 3.98 15.13 -7.50
N MET A 112 2.76 15.68 -7.43
CA MET A 112 2.55 17.13 -7.33
C MET A 112 3.12 17.69 -6.01
N ALA A 113 2.90 17.00 -4.90
CA ALA A 113 3.42 17.39 -3.59
C ALA A 113 4.95 17.40 -3.56
N ARG A 114 5.60 16.38 -4.15
CA ARG A 114 7.05 16.33 -4.33
C ARG A 114 7.56 17.57 -5.08
N ASP A 115 6.93 17.91 -6.21
CA ASP A 115 7.36 19.02 -7.05
C ASP A 115 7.22 20.38 -6.32
N ILE A 116 6.23 20.52 -5.44
CA ILE A 116 6.08 21.70 -4.56
C ILE A 116 7.23 21.74 -3.55
N VAL A 117 7.49 20.62 -2.87
CA VAL A 117 8.50 20.56 -1.81
C VAL A 117 9.92 20.74 -2.37
N LEU A 118 10.22 20.18 -3.54
CA LEU A 118 11.53 20.38 -4.19
C LEU A 118 11.80 21.83 -4.63
N LYS A 119 10.76 22.62 -4.88
CA LYS A 119 10.92 24.08 -5.10
C LYS A 119 11.26 24.84 -3.82
N GLU A 120 10.74 24.39 -2.69
CA GLU A 120 11.00 24.98 -1.37
C GLU A 120 12.33 24.53 -0.79
N TYR A 121 12.71 23.28 -1.06
CA TYR A 121 13.94 22.62 -0.56
C TYR A 121 14.72 22.01 -1.73
N PRO A 122 15.43 22.81 -2.55
CA PRO A 122 16.09 22.33 -3.77
C PRO A 122 17.21 21.31 -3.54
N SER A 123 17.74 21.25 -2.32
CA SER A 123 18.77 20.25 -1.93
C SER A 123 18.17 18.91 -1.50
N SER A 124 16.85 18.82 -1.37
CA SER A 124 16.17 17.58 -0.99
C SER A 124 16.04 16.63 -2.16
N ASP A 125 15.97 15.34 -1.85
CA ASP A 125 15.83 14.29 -2.82
C ASP A 125 14.62 13.40 -2.46
N ILE A 126 13.55 13.51 -3.24
CA ILE A 126 12.29 12.79 -3.02
C ILE A 126 11.96 11.97 -4.26
N THR A 127 11.90 10.66 -4.11
CA THR A 127 11.41 9.73 -5.14
C THR A 127 10.04 9.21 -4.74
N VAL A 128 9.09 9.28 -5.67
CA VAL A 128 7.73 8.73 -5.54
C VAL A 128 7.58 7.58 -6.52
N ILE A 129 7.24 6.40 -6.01
CA ILE A 129 7.10 5.17 -6.81
C ILE A 129 5.63 4.74 -6.81
N ASP A 130 5.04 4.57 -7.99
CA ASP A 130 3.79 3.83 -8.15
C ASP A 130 4.09 2.34 -8.02
N THR A 131 3.68 1.75 -6.90
CA THR A 131 3.93 0.33 -6.67
C THR A 131 3.10 -0.57 -7.57
N ARG A 132 2.01 -0.06 -8.13
CA ARG A 132 0.97 -0.84 -8.83
C ARG A 132 0.47 -2.01 -8.00
N SER A 133 0.48 -1.83 -6.71
CA SER A 133 0.15 -2.83 -5.70
C SER A 133 -0.93 -2.32 -4.77
N ALA A 134 -1.55 -3.22 -4.04
CA ALA A 134 -2.56 -2.94 -3.04
C ALA A 134 -2.33 -3.81 -1.81
N SER A 135 -2.82 -3.38 -0.63
CA SER A 135 -2.76 -4.17 0.60
C SER A 135 -1.32 -4.66 0.87
N LEU A 136 -1.15 -5.85 1.38
CA LEU A 136 0.17 -6.43 1.65
C LEU A 136 1.07 -6.59 0.42
N GLY A 137 0.58 -6.42 -0.80
CA GLY A 137 1.47 -6.36 -1.96
C GLY A 137 2.30 -5.08 -1.99
N GLU A 138 1.71 -3.92 -1.65
CA GLU A 138 2.44 -2.69 -1.38
C GLU A 138 3.29 -2.84 -0.11
N GLY A 139 2.69 -3.39 0.95
CA GLY A 139 3.39 -3.64 2.21
C GLY A 139 4.66 -4.48 2.07
N LEU A 140 4.66 -5.50 1.21
CA LEU A 140 5.86 -6.30 0.91
C LEU A 140 6.96 -5.46 0.26
N LEU A 141 6.63 -4.55 -0.66
CA LEU A 141 7.61 -3.66 -1.26
C LEU A 141 8.21 -2.70 -0.23
N VAL A 142 7.38 -2.16 0.68
CA VAL A 142 7.84 -1.36 1.81
C VAL A 142 8.73 -2.18 2.74
N TYR A 143 8.32 -3.41 3.09
CA TYR A 143 9.10 -4.34 3.90
C TYR A 143 10.50 -4.58 3.32
N TYR A 144 10.59 -4.93 2.03
CA TYR A 144 11.88 -5.16 1.39
C TYR A 144 12.73 -3.89 1.31
N ALA A 145 12.13 -2.74 0.99
CA ALA A 145 12.86 -1.47 0.96
C ALA A 145 13.45 -1.12 2.34
N VAL A 146 12.70 -1.34 3.42
CA VAL A 146 13.19 -1.15 4.80
C VAL A 146 14.34 -2.11 5.11
N LYS A 147 14.19 -3.41 4.78
CA LYS A 147 15.25 -4.40 5.02
C LYS A 147 16.52 -4.11 4.24
N MET A 148 16.41 -3.63 3.00
CA MET A 148 17.56 -3.19 2.18
C MET A 148 18.23 -1.97 2.80
N LEU A 149 17.46 -1.01 3.30
CA LEU A 149 18.00 0.17 3.99
C LEU A 149 18.76 -0.23 5.26
N GLU A 150 18.25 -1.17 6.05
CA GLU A 150 18.93 -1.70 7.24
C GLU A 150 20.23 -2.43 6.91
N GLN A 151 20.32 -3.03 5.72
CA GLN A 151 21.55 -3.64 5.20
C GLN A 151 22.54 -2.62 4.66
N GLY A 152 22.21 -1.32 4.73
CA GLY A 152 23.09 -0.22 4.29
C GLY A 152 23.08 0.03 2.79
N MET A 153 22.08 -0.47 2.06
CA MET A 153 21.93 -0.19 0.63
C MET A 153 21.60 1.29 0.39
N SER A 154 22.14 1.81 -0.70
CA SER A 154 21.88 3.19 -1.13
C SER A 154 20.44 3.38 -1.61
N LYS A 155 19.99 4.64 -1.66
CA LYS A 155 18.70 5.01 -2.23
C LYS A 155 18.52 4.46 -3.65
N GLU A 156 19.53 4.64 -4.49
CA GLU A 156 19.52 4.23 -5.89
C GLU A 156 19.36 2.71 -6.03
N GLU A 157 20.02 1.93 -5.20
CA GLU A 157 19.89 0.48 -5.18
C GLU A 157 18.49 0.06 -4.77
N ILE A 158 17.92 0.70 -3.73
CA ILE A 158 16.55 0.43 -3.26
C ILE A 158 15.52 0.78 -4.35
N VAL A 159 15.60 1.99 -4.92
CA VAL A 159 14.68 2.44 -5.98
C VAL A 159 14.74 1.51 -7.19
N ASN A 160 15.95 1.18 -7.65
CA ASN A 160 16.14 0.28 -8.79
C ASN A 160 15.58 -1.11 -8.51
N TRP A 161 15.79 -1.63 -7.29
CA TRP A 161 15.25 -2.92 -6.91
C TRP A 161 13.71 -2.92 -6.89
N VAL A 162 13.10 -1.88 -6.29
CA VAL A 162 11.63 -1.77 -6.24
C VAL A 162 11.06 -1.69 -7.65
N GLU A 163 11.61 -0.83 -8.52
CA GLU A 163 11.14 -0.69 -9.91
C GLU A 163 11.26 -2.00 -10.70
N ALA A 164 12.34 -2.77 -10.51
CA ALA A 164 12.57 -4.04 -11.18
C ALA A 164 11.71 -5.20 -10.64
N ASN A 165 11.17 -5.07 -9.42
CA ASN A 165 10.49 -6.17 -8.74
C ASN A 165 9.00 -5.91 -8.45
N LYS A 166 8.51 -4.67 -8.50
CA LYS A 166 7.12 -4.33 -8.15
C LYS A 166 6.06 -5.14 -8.91
N LEU A 167 6.31 -5.51 -10.17
CA LEU A 167 5.39 -6.35 -10.96
C LEU A 167 5.58 -7.86 -10.74
N LYS A 168 6.55 -8.26 -9.91
CA LYS A 168 6.74 -9.67 -9.52
C LYS A 168 5.98 -10.04 -8.25
N VAL A 169 5.41 -9.05 -7.56
CA VAL A 169 4.55 -9.28 -6.41
C VAL A 169 3.22 -9.84 -6.88
N ASN A 170 2.94 -11.08 -6.55
CA ASN A 170 1.70 -11.76 -6.92
C ASN A 170 0.61 -11.51 -5.87
N HIS A 171 -0.50 -10.89 -6.29
CA HIS A 171 -1.64 -10.60 -5.43
C HIS A 171 -2.82 -11.48 -5.82
N TRP A 172 -3.17 -12.43 -4.97
CA TRP A 172 -4.36 -13.26 -5.13
C TRP A 172 -5.27 -13.08 -3.93
N PHE A 173 -6.52 -12.77 -4.17
CA PHE A 173 -7.46 -12.52 -3.09
C PHE A 173 -8.88 -12.93 -3.44
N THR A 174 -9.71 -13.05 -2.43
CA THR A 174 -11.15 -13.34 -2.55
C THR A 174 -11.92 -12.48 -1.56
N VAL A 175 -13.12 -12.09 -1.95
CA VAL A 175 -14.03 -11.33 -1.09
C VAL A 175 -15.31 -12.13 -0.87
N GLU A 176 -16.13 -11.72 0.11
CA GLU A 176 -17.44 -12.35 0.34
C GLU A 176 -18.38 -12.13 -0.84
N ASP A 177 -18.40 -10.87 -1.32
CA ASP A 177 -19.06 -10.49 -2.57
C ASP A 177 -18.32 -9.28 -3.20
N LEU A 178 -18.60 -9.01 -4.49
CA LEU A 178 -18.01 -7.88 -5.21
C LEU A 178 -18.70 -6.54 -4.96
N GLY A 179 -19.75 -6.52 -4.15
CA GLY A 179 -20.60 -5.36 -3.95
C GLY A 179 -19.83 -4.12 -3.49
N HIS A 180 -18.92 -4.28 -2.51
CA HIS A 180 -18.12 -3.18 -2.00
C HIS A 180 -17.14 -2.64 -3.05
N LEU A 181 -16.39 -3.51 -3.73
CA LEU A 181 -15.44 -3.12 -4.79
C LEU A 181 -16.12 -2.48 -5.98
N LYS A 182 -17.31 -3.00 -6.38
CA LYS A 182 -18.13 -2.41 -7.45
C LYS A 182 -18.61 -1.01 -7.08
N ARG A 183 -19.18 -0.83 -5.88
CA ARG A 183 -19.64 0.48 -5.41
C ARG A 183 -18.50 1.48 -5.28
N GLY A 184 -17.33 1.03 -4.84
CA GLY A 184 -16.11 1.84 -4.80
C GLY A 184 -15.53 2.15 -6.18
N GLY A 185 -15.95 1.45 -7.24
CA GLY A 185 -15.43 1.64 -8.60
C GLY A 185 -13.99 1.14 -8.81
N ARG A 186 -13.46 0.28 -7.93
CA ARG A 186 -12.07 -0.22 -7.98
C ARG A 186 -11.91 -1.60 -8.62
N VAL A 187 -12.98 -2.19 -9.12
CA VAL A 187 -12.90 -3.46 -9.87
C VAL A 187 -13.47 -3.28 -11.26
N SER A 188 -12.63 -3.53 -12.27
CA SER A 188 -13.05 -3.56 -13.67
C SER A 188 -13.69 -4.91 -14.00
N GLY A 189 -14.68 -4.92 -14.90
CA GLY A 189 -15.33 -6.16 -15.33
C GLY A 189 -16.25 -6.83 -14.29
N ALA A 190 -16.50 -6.19 -13.14
CA ALA A 190 -17.34 -6.73 -12.07
C ALA A 190 -18.75 -7.15 -12.53
N ALA A 191 -19.32 -6.49 -13.54
CA ALA A 191 -20.66 -6.76 -14.04
C ALA A 191 -20.85 -8.22 -14.48
N ALA A 192 -19.86 -8.80 -15.14
CA ALA A 192 -19.89 -10.20 -15.57
C ALA A 192 -19.78 -11.20 -14.40
N PHE A 193 -19.30 -10.73 -13.25
CA PHE A 193 -19.08 -11.55 -12.05
C PHE A 193 -20.23 -11.44 -11.03
N ILE A 194 -21.11 -10.48 -11.20
CA ILE A 194 -22.29 -10.30 -10.36
C ILE A 194 -23.38 -11.22 -10.89
N GLY A 195 -23.71 -12.26 -10.14
CA GLY A 195 -24.77 -13.21 -10.45
C GLY A 195 -25.64 -13.45 -9.22
N THR A 196 -26.86 -13.91 -9.48
CA THR A 196 -27.86 -14.27 -8.45
C THR A 196 -27.58 -15.62 -7.77
N VAL A 197 -26.50 -16.28 -8.13
CA VAL A 197 -26.17 -17.61 -7.59
C VAL A 197 -25.59 -17.48 -6.18
N LEU A 198 -26.30 -18.05 -5.23
CA LEU A 198 -25.92 -18.05 -3.82
C LEU A 198 -24.56 -18.70 -3.58
N ASN A 199 -23.77 -18.08 -2.70
CA ASN A 199 -22.47 -18.61 -2.24
C ASN A 199 -21.37 -18.70 -3.32
N ILE A 200 -21.41 -17.84 -4.34
CA ILE A 200 -20.30 -17.68 -5.29
C ILE A 200 -19.27 -16.71 -4.71
N LYS A 201 -18.03 -17.12 -4.71
CA LYS A 201 -16.87 -16.32 -4.28
C LYS A 201 -15.99 -16.00 -5.49
N PRO A 202 -15.71 -14.72 -5.75
CA PRO A 202 -14.79 -14.35 -6.82
C PRO A 202 -13.33 -14.60 -6.39
N ILE A 203 -12.52 -15.04 -7.31
CA ILE A 203 -11.04 -15.00 -7.19
C ILE A 203 -10.57 -13.82 -8.01
N LEU A 204 -9.78 -12.97 -7.39
CA LEU A 204 -9.28 -11.72 -7.97
C LEU A 204 -7.75 -11.71 -7.96
N HIS A 205 -7.21 -10.89 -8.85
CA HIS A 205 -5.78 -10.64 -9.01
C HIS A 205 -5.54 -9.14 -9.21
N VAL A 206 -4.35 -8.67 -8.90
CA VAL A 206 -3.88 -7.34 -9.31
C VAL A 206 -3.01 -7.50 -10.54
N ASN A 207 -3.41 -6.92 -11.67
CA ASN A 207 -2.67 -7.02 -12.92
C ASN A 207 -1.46 -6.06 -12.98
N ASP A 208 -0.65 -6.15 -14.04
CA ASP A 208 0.55 -5.31 -14.23
C ASP A 208 0.26 -3.80 -14.30
N GLN A 209 -0.99 -3.41 -14.58
CA GLN A 209 -1.44 -2.03 -14.54
C GLN A 209 -1.81 -1.57 -13.12
N GLY A 210 -1.79 -2.47 -12.13
CA GLY A 210 -2.20 -2.20 -10.76
C GLY A 210 -3.71 -2.18 -10.53
N SER A 211 -4.49 -2.73 -11.48
CA SER A 211 -5.96 -2.80 -11.41
C SER A 211 -6.42 -4.13 -10.83
N LEU A 212 -7.54 -4.10 -10.06
CA LEU A 212 -8.17 -5.33 -9.57
C LEU A 212 -8.99 -5.96 -10.70
N ILE A 213 -8.68 -7.21 -11.02
CA ILE A 213 -9.38 -7.97 -12.05
C ILE A 213 -9.94 -9.27 -11.47
N PRO A 214 -11.20 -9.60 -11.75
CA PRO A 214 -11.76 -10.89 -11.39
C PRO A 214 -11.31 -11.96 -12.42
N ILE A 215 -10.81 -13.08 -11.91
CA ILE A 215 -10.25 -14.17 -12.72
C ILE A 215 -11.24 -15.32 -12.86
N GLU A 216 -11.81 -15.81 -11.75
CA GLU A 216 -12.74 -16.92 -11.76
C GLU A 216 -13.80 -16.83 -10.67
N LYS A 217 -14.82 -17.68 -10.78
CA LYS A 217 -15.88 -17.87 -9.79
C LYS A 217 -15.81 -19.25 -9.20
N VAL A 218 -15.78 -19.33 -7.87
CA VAL A 218 -15.84 -20.61 -7.17
C VAL A 218 -17.01 -20.67 -6.21
N ARG A 219 -17.52 -21.85 -5.93
CA ARG A 219 -18.62 -22.02 -5.01
C ARG A 219 -18.12 -22.34 -3.61
N GLY A 220 -18.39 -21.44 -2.67
CA GLY A 220 -18.08 -21.62 -1.25
C GLY A 220 -16.72 -21.11 -0.81
N ARG A 221 -16.68 -20.60 0.44
CA ARG A 221 -15.47 -20.01 1.04
C ARG A 221 -14.30 -21.00 1.12
N LYS A 222 -14.52 -22.23 1.55
CA LYS A 222 -13.46 -23.25 1.64
C LYS A 222 -12.76 -23.47 0.30
N LYS A 223 -13.53 -23.52 -0.81
CA LYS A 223 -12.97 -23.70 -2.15
C LYS A 223 -12.20 -22.45 -2.58
N SER A 224 -12.71 -21.23 -2.30
CA SER A 224 -11.99 -20.01 -2.66
C SER A 224 -10.63 -19.89 -1.95
N ILE A 225 -10.55 -20.24 -0.66
CA ILE A 225 -9.28 -20.29 0.08
C ILE A 225 -8.34 -21.33 -0.52
N LYS A 226 -8.86 -22.53 -0.90
CA LYS A 226 -8.02 -23.54 -1.55
C LYS A 226 -7.44 -23.05 -2.86
N VAL A 227 -8.24 -22.39 -3.71
CA VAL A 227 -7.74 -21.83 -4.97
C VAL A 227 -6.65 -20.78 -4.74
N LEU A 228 -6.77 -19.91 -3.72
CA LEU A 228 -5.68 -18.97 -3.39
C LEU A 228 -4.39 -19.70 -3.00
N ALA A 229 -4.50 -20.81 -2.24
CA ALA A 229 -3.34 -21.64 -1.91
C ALA A 229 -2.75 -22.34 -3.14
N ASP A 230 -3.59 -22.83 -4.05
CA ASP A 230 -3.15 -23.44 -5.30
C ASP A 230 -2.41 -22.39 -6.19
N MET A 231 -2.93 -21.15 -6.30
CA MET A 231 -2.28 -20.06 -7.02
C MET A 231 -0.92 -19.69 -6.41
N LEU A 232 -0.79 -19.71 -5.08
CA LEU A 232 0.50 -19.52 -4.43
C LEU A 232 1.49 -20.60 -4.86
N VAL A 233 1.10 -21.87 -4.78
CA VAL A 233 1.98 -23.00 -5.14
C VAL A 233 2.39 -22.98 -6.61
N GLU A 234 1.49 -22.59 -7.50
CA GLU A 234 1.74 -22.51 -8.95
C GLU A 234 2.67 -21.35 -9.34
N ASN A 235 2.66 -20.25 -8.59
CA ASN A 235 3.37 -19.03 -8.96
C ASN A 235 4.64 -18.76 -8.15
N ILE A 236 4.83 -19.44 -7.02
CA ILE A 236 5.99 -19.19 -6.16
C ILE A 236 7.27 -19.74 -6.79
N VAL A 237 8.32 -18.92 -6.79
CA VAL A 237 9.66 -19.29 -7.25
C VAL A 237 10.60 -19.26 -6.05
N ASP A 238 11.42 -20.29 -5.86
CA ASP A 238 12.35 -20.38 -4.72
C ASP A 238 11.65 -20.10 -3.37
N PRO A 239 10.67 -20.92 -2.93
CA PRO A 239 9.80 -20.62 -1.78
C PRO A 239 10.56 -20.34 -0.48
N GLU A 240 11.74 -20.96 -0.29
CA GLU A 240 12.59 -20.73 0.89
C GLU A 240 13.22 -19.33 0.94
N LYS A 241 13.18 -18.58 -0.17
CA LYS A 241 13.71 -17.22 -0.29
C LYS A 241 12.63 -16.16 -0.38
N GLN A 242 11.36 -16.55 -0.31
CA GLN A 242 10.22 -15.67 -0.51
C GLN A 242 9.56 -15.30 0.83
N VAL A 243 8.99 -14.12 0.89
CA VAL A 243 8.09 -13.73 1.97
C VAL A 243 6.65 -13.87 1.47
N ILE A 244 5.85 -14.64 2.18
CA ILE A 244 4.42 -14.79 1.94
C ILE A 244 3.69 -13.96 2.98
N ALA A 245 2.88 -13.01 2.54
CA ALA A 245 2.08 -12.17 3.40
C ALA A 245 0.60 -12.48 3.23
N ILE A 246 -0.14 -12.56 4.33
CA ILE A 246 -1.57 -12.88 4.36
C ILE A 246 -2.28 -11.80 5.18
N SER A 247 -3.22 -11.08 4.55
CA SER A 247 -4.15 -10.19 5.26
C SER A 247 -5.57 -10.75 5.21
N HIS A 248 -6.36 -10.47 6.23
CA HIS A 248 -7.77 -10.83 6.29
C HIS A 248 -8.55 -9.83 7.13
N GLY A 249 -9.85 -9.65 6.80
CA GLY A 249 -10.80 -8.82 7.55
C GLY A 249 -11.88 -9.64 8.23
#